data_8060eead586021164b7dfb06c7a3ab12
#
_entry.id   8060eead586021164b7dfb06c7a3ab12
#
_cell.length_a   1.000
_cell.length_b   1.000
_cell.length_c   1.000
_cell.angle_alpha   90.00
_cell.angle_beta   90.00
_cell.angle_gamma   90.00
#
_symmetry.space_group_name_H-M   'P 1'
#
loop_
_entity.id
_entity.type
_entity.pdbx_description
1 polymer ?
#
loop_
_entity_poly.entity_id
_entity_poly.type
_entity_poly.pdbx_seq_one_letter_code
_entity_poly.pdbx_strand_id
1 'polypeptide(L)'
;QKFLAAASDGKWESTGKAFPNAVGTGANGSSGVAQEVNATEGAITYVEAGFADKKANIDFGGGPVELTDEAVEKTLDGLEFKTEGHNMVVDSDKLFKTDAAGAYPLVLTTYEIVCSAGYDEATSNMVKDFLNVALDSQDEELAAEGFIPVKGAHAERLREAINAIQ
;
A
#
# COMPACT_ATOMS: atom_id res chain seq x y z
N GLN A 1 4.03 -5.31 10.84
CA GLN A 1 3.80 -5.51 12.28
C GLN A 1 2.87 -4.46 12.88
N LYS A 2 2.93 -3.18 12.47
CA LYS A 2 1.99 -2.13 12.93
C LYS A 2 0.53 -2.51 12.73
N PHE A 3 0.20 -3.10 11.58
CA PHE A 3 -1.13 -3.63 11.31
C PHE A 3 -1.54 -4.72 12.34
N LEU A 4 -0.68 -5.70 12.58
CA LEU A 4 -0.95 -6.75 13.57
C LEU A 4 -1.14 -6.17 14.98
N ALA A 5 -0.33 -5.18 15.36
CA ALA A 5 -0.47 -4.50 16.64
C ALA A 5 -1.81 -3.74 16.74
N ALA A 6 -2.24 -3.08 15.67
CA ALA A 6 -3.51 -2.35 15.63
C ALA A 6 -4.73 -3.28 15.67
N ALA A 7 -4.66 -4.44 15.01
CA ALA A 7 -5.78 -5.36 14.83
C ALA A 7 -5.91 -6.44 15.92
N SER A 8 -4.94 -6.56 16.85
CA SER A 8 -4.86 -7.70 17.79
C SER A 8 -5.28 -7.39 19.22
N ASP A 9 -5.83 -6.22 19.50
CA ASP A 9 -6.20 -5.80 20.87
C ASP A 9 -5.08 -6.01 21.90
N GLY A 10 -3.84 -5.63 21.53
CA GLY A 10 -2.67 -5.73 22.39
C GLY A 10 -2.01 -7.12 22.49
N LYS A 11 -2.47 -8.10 21.70
CA LYS A 11 -1.84 -9.43 21.68
C LYS A 11 -0.53 -9.45 20.89
N TRP A 12 -0.36 -8.52 19.96
CA TRP A 12 0.86 -8.34 19.19
C TRP A 12 1.53 -7.00 19.58
N GLU A 13 2.65 -7.08 20.28
CA GLU A 13 3.31 -5.89 20.83
C GLU A 13 4.39 -5.30 19.91
N SER A 14 4.90 -6.09 18.96
CA SER A 14 5.99 -5.66 18.08
C SER A 14 5.49 -4.75 16.97
N THR A 15 6.14 -3.60 16.79
CA THR A 15 5.85 -2.61 15.73
C THR A 15 7.02 -2.35 14.80
N GLY A 16 8.16 -3.00 15.02
CA GLY A 16 9.38 -2.87 14.25
C GLY A 16 9.26 -3.42 12.81
N LYS A 17 10.31 -3.24 12.01
CA LYS A 17 10.36 -3.76 10.63
C LYS A 17 10.67 -5.26 10.57
N ALA A 18 11.45 -5.78 11.52
CA ALA A 18 11.80 -7.20 11.59
C ALA A 18 10.82 -7.98 12.47
N PHE A 19 10.39 -9.15 12.02
CA PHE A 19 9.60 -10.06 12.85
C PHE A 19 10.43 -10.57 14.04
N PRO A 20 9.80 -10.86 15.18
CA PRO A 20 10.48 -11.50 16.30
C PRO A 20 11.08 -12.85 15.89
N ASN A 21 12.33 -13.11 16.25
CA ASN A 21 13.05 -14.35 15.89
C ASN A 21 12.41 -15.65 16.44
N ALA A 22 11.49 -15.53 17.38
CA ALA A 22 10.80 -16.66 17.99
C ALA A 22 9.61 -17.17 17.15
N VAL A 23 9.26 -16.50 16.07
CA VAL A 23 8.07 -16.81 15.27
C VAL A 23 8.43 -16.97 13.81
N GLY A 24 8.10 -18.13 13.26
CA GLY A 24 8.18 -18.42 11.82
C GLY A 24 9.59 -18.60 11.27
N THR A 25 9.66 -18.71 9.97
CA THR A 25 10.89 -18.88 9.18
C THR A 25 11.03 -17.71 8.22
N GLY A 26 12.23 -17.23 7.99
CA GLY A 26 12.52 -16.22 6.99
C GLY A 26 12.84 -16.84 5.64
N ALA A 27 12.45 -16.18 4.56
CA ALA A 27 12.81 -16.54 3.20
C ALA A 27 13.31 -15.31 2.41
N ASN A 28 13.93 -15.53 1.27
CA ASN A 28 14.54 -14.46 0.50
C ASN A 28 13.59 -13.92 -0.57
N GLY A 29 13.17 -12.67 -0.44
CA GLY A 29 12.27 -11.99 -1.36
C GLY A 29 10.84 -12.54 -1.33
N SER A 30 9.93 -11.90 -2.08
CA SER A 30 8.51 -12.23 -2.12
C SER A 30 8.24 -13.62 -2.69
N SER A 31 8.96 -14.03 -3.74
CA SER A 31 8.85 -15.37 -4.31
C SER A 31 9.29 -16.48 -3.34
N GLY A 32 10.38 -16.25 -2.58
CA GLY A 32 10.86 -17.21 -1.58
C GLY A 32 9.88 -17.35 -0.43
N VAL A 33 9.29 -16.26 0.03
CA VAL A 33 8.26 -16.25 1.09
C VAL A 33 7.01 -17.00 0.63
N ALA A 34 6.53 -16.75 -0.60
CA ALA A 34 5.38 -17.45 -1.17
C ALA A 34 5.63 -18.96 -1.31
N GLN A 35 6.83 -19.36 -1.76
CA GLN A 35 7.22 -20.77 -1.88
C GLN A 35 7.22 -21.47 -0.51
N GLU A 36 7.77 -20.82 0.53
CA GLU A 36 7.84 -21.40 1.88
C GLU A 36 6.45 -21.63 2.48
N VAL A 37 5.54 -20.67 2.30
CA VAL A 37 4.15 -20.82 2.77
C VAL A 37 3.42 -21.90 2.02
N ASN A 38 3.58 -21.99 0.71
CA ASN A 38 2.96 -23.04 -0.10
C ASN A 38 3.47 -24.45 0.24
N ALA A 39 4.70 -24.56 0.74
CA ALA A 39 5.31 -25.84 1.14
C ALA A 39 4.95 -26.26 2.58
N THR A 40 4.40 -25.34 3.40
CA THR A 40 4.17 -25.57 4.83
C THR A 40 2.69 -25.52 5.15
N GLU A 41 2.10 -26.65 5.51
CA GLU A 41 0.68 -26.74 5.90
C GLU A 41 0.37 -25.84 7.12
N GLY A 42 -0.68 -25.03 7.01
CA GLY A 42 -1.09 -24.11 8.07
C GLY A 42 -0.24 -22.83 8.19
N ALA A 43 0.75 -22.64 7.32
CA ALA A 43 1.54 -21.41 7.31
C ALA A 43 0.73 -20.21 6.78
N ILE A 44 1.06 -19.02 7.29
CA ILE A 44 0.53 -17.74 6.85
C ILE A 44 1.67 -16.73 6.72
N THR A 45 1.57 -15.84 5.75
CA THR A 45 2.53 -14.76 5.55
C THR A 45 1.86 -13.50 5.01
N TYR A 46 2.66 -12.47 4.77
CA TYR A 46 2.29 -11.33 3.94
C TYR A 46 3.28 -11.21 2.79
N VAL A 47 2.77 -10.86 1.63
CA VAL A 47 3.53 -10.69 0.39
C VAL A 47 2.69 -9.83 -0.56
N GLU A 48 3.28 -9.26 -1.58
CA GLU A 48 2.54 -8.57 -2.62
C GLU A 48 1.52 -9.50 -3.29
N ALA A 49 0.37 -8.97 -3.65
CA ALA A 49 -0.78 -9.74 -4.14
C ALA A 49 -0.46 -10.63 -5.35
N GLY A 50 0.47 -10.20 -6.23
CA GLY A 50 0.91 -10.96 -7.40
C GLY A 50 1.66 -12.26 -7.08
N PHE A 51 2.22 -12.40 -5.87
CA PHE A 51 2.89 -13.63 -5.43
C PHE A 51 2.00 -14.56 -4.61
N ALA A 52 0.76 -14.14 -4.30
CA ALA A 52 -0.13 -14.89 -3.41
C ALA A 52 -1.14 -15.74 -4.19
N ASP A 53 -1.01 -17.07 -4.12
CA ASP A 53 -1.98 -18.01 -4.69
C ASP A 53 -3.32 -17.99 -3.92
N LYS A 54 -3.24 -17.78 -2.60
CA LYS A 54 -4.40 -17.71 -1.71
C LYS A 54 -4.31 -16.46 -0.86
N LYS A 55 -5.39 -15.69 -0.81
CA LYS A 55 -5.48 -14.43 -0.08
C LYS A 55 -6.49 -14.55 1.06
N ALA A 56 -6.12 -14.05 2.22
CA ALA A 56 -7.01 -14.03 3.38
C ALA A 56 -7.92 -12.80 3.33
N ASN A 57 -9.19 -13.00 3.69
CA ASN A 57 -10.06 -11.88 3.99
C ASN A 57 -9.68 -11.27 5.35
N ILE A 58 -9.87 -9.96 5.49
CA ILE A 58 -9.56 -9.23 6.73
C ILE A 58 -10.87 -8.79 7.37
N ASP A 59 -11.02 -9.05 8.67
CA ASP A 59 -12.18 -8.61 9.45
C ASP A 59 -11.76 -7.65 10.56
N PHE A 60 -12.27 -6.43 10.51
CA PHE A 60 -12.12 -5.38 11.52
C PHE A 60 -13.37 -5.19 12.38
N GLY A 61 -14.24 -6.21 12.45
CA GLY A 61 -15.48 -6.19 13.23
C GLY A 61 -16.72 -5.83 12.41
N GLY A 62 -16.56 -5.51 11.13
CA GLY A 62 -17.64 -5.26 10.17
C GLY A 62 -17.96 -6.42 9.24
N GLY A 63 -17.31 -7.57 9.45
CA GLY A 63 -17.33 -8.74 8.57
C GLY A 63 -16.11 -8.85 7.68
N PRO A 64 -15.88 -10.05 7.10
CA PRO A 64 -14.69 -10.30 6.29
C PRO A 64 -14.72 -9.51 4.98
N VAL A 65 -13.63 -8.79 4.69
CA VAL A 65 -13.40 -8.02 3.46
C VAL A 65 -12.37 -8.75 2.61
N GLU A 66 -12.72 -9.04 1.37
CA GLU A 66 -11.84 -9.60 0.37
C GLU A 66 -10.93 -8.52 -0.24
N LEU A 67 -9.73 -8.90 -0.68
CA LEU A 67 -8.84 -8.02 -1.44
C LEU A 67 -9.39 -7.86 -2.87
N THR A 68 -10.09 -6.76 -3.09
CA THR A 68 -10.61 -6.33 -4.41
C THR A 68 -10.19 -4.90 -4.70
N ASP A 69 -10.28 -4.50 -5.96
CA ASP A 69 -9.98 -3.13 -6.38
C ASP A 69 -10.85 -2.12 -5.62
N GLU A 70 -12.15 -2.42 -5.46
CA GLU A 70 -13.08 -1.54 -4.74
C GLU A 70 -12.75 -1.43 -3.25
N ALA A 71 -12.30 -2.51 -2.63
CA ALA A 71 -11.94 -2.49 -1.21
C ALA A 71 -10.65 -1.69 -0.98
N VAL A 72 -9.71 -1.74 -1.93
CA VAL A 72 -8.49 -0.91 -1.89
C VAL A 72 -8.81 0.54 -2.24
N GLU A 73 -9.65 0.82 -3.23
CA GLU A 73 -10.08 2.18 -3.57
C GLU A 73 -10.70 2.88 -2.36
N LYS A 74 -11.60 2.21 -1.62
CA LYS A 74 -12.15 2.74 -0.37
C LYS A 74 -11.07 3.05 0.67
N THR A 75 -10.03 2.23 0.73
CA THR A 75 -8.89 2.49 1.61
C THR A 75 -8.12 3.73 1.17
N LEU A 76 -7.85 3.87 -0.13
CA LEU A 76 -7.10 4.99 -0.70
C LEU A 76 -7.87 6.31 -0.61
N ASP A 77 -9.18 6.29 -0.79
CA ASP A 77 -10.04 7.46 -0.66
C ASP A 77 -10.08 7.98 0.80
N GLY A 78 -10.03 7.07 1.76
CA GLY A 78 -9.99 7.37 3.19
C GLY A 78 -8.60 7.69 3.74
N LEU A 79 -7.54 7.76 2.92
CA LEU A 79 -6.19 8.03 3.40
C LEU A 79 -6.07 9.40 4.06
N GLU A 80 -5.52 9.40 5.26
CA GLU A 80 -5.08 10.60 5.95
C GLU A 80 -3.56 10.74 5.88
N PHE A 81 -3.08 11.97 5.83
CA PHE A 81 -1.67 12.29 5.73
C PHE A 81 -1.17 13.01 6.98
N LYS A 82 0.09 12.76 7.34
CA LYS A 82 0.76 13.42 8.48
C LYS A 82 1.19 14.85 8.17
N THR A 83 1.23 15.19 6.90
CA THR A 83 1.73 16.46 6.38
C THR A 83 0.64 17.18 5.60
N GLU A 84 0.69 18.50 5.60
CA GLU A 84 -0.20 19.34 4.81
C GLU A 84 0.30 19.51 3.37
N GLY A 85 -0.57 19.96 2.47
CA GLY A 85 -0.27 20.23 1.08
C GLY A 85 0.02 18.96 0.27
N HIS A 86 1.02 19.03 -0.60
CA HIS A 86 1.33 17.96 -1.55
C HIS A 86 2.38 16.96 -1.05
N ASN A 87 2.90 17.11 0.16
CA ASN A 87 3.78 16.12 0.79
C ASN A 87 2.92 15.03 1.45
N MET A 88 2.53 14.02 0.68
CA MET A 88 1.54 13.01 1.05
C MET A 88 2.14 11.85 1.85
N VAL A 89 2.67 12.12 3.04
CA VAL A 89 3.13 11.07 3.95
C VAL A 89 1.92 10.43 4.64
N VAL A 90 1.59 9.20 4.25
CA VAL A 90 0.44 8.47 4.79
C VAL A 90 0.55 8.28 6.32
N ASP A 91 -0.54 8.58 7.02
CA ASP A 91 -0.67 8.26 8.43
C ASP A 91 -1.02 6.78 8.62
N SER A 92 0.02 5.94 8.71
CA SER A 92 -0.14 4.50 8.86
C SER A 92 -0.84 4.10 10.16
N ASP A 93 -0.81 4.93 11.18
CA ASP A 93 -1.44 4.62 12.46
C ASP A 93 -2.97 4.80 12.37
N LYS A 94 -3.43 5.73 11.53
CA LYS A 94 -4.85 5.90 11.18
C LYS A 94 -5.29 4.87 10.15
N LEU A 95 -4.49 4.64 9.10
CA LEU A 95 -4.78 3.64 8.08
C LEU A 95 -5.09 2.26 8.68
N PHE A 96 -4.25 1.78 9.61
CA PHE A 96 -4.44 0.45 10.21
C PHE A 96 -5.50 0.39 11.32
N LYS A 97 -6.13 1.52 11.64
CA LYS A 97 -7.25 1.61 12.58
C LYS A 97 -8.54 2.07 11.89
N THR A 98 -8.57 2.02 10.56
CA THR A 98 -9.76 2.43 9.83
C THR A 98 -10.96 1.59 10.23
N ASP A 99 -12.11 2.24 10.38
CA ASP A 99 -13.44 1.63 10.56
C ASP A 99 -14.28 1.72 9.29
N ALA A 100 -13.67 2.11 8.17
CA ALA A 100 -14.35 2.25 6.89
C ALA A 100 -14.86 0.89 6.41
N ALA A 101 -16.18 0.75 6.37
CA ALA A 101 -16.84 -0.50 5.98
C ALA A 101 -16.43 -0.92 4.56
N GLY A 102 -15.92 -2.14 4.43
CA GLY A 102 -15.47 -2.71 3.16
C GLY A 102 -14.10 -2.21 2.68
N ALA A 103 -13.33 -1.50 3.50
CA ALA A 103 -11.95 -1.15 3.20
C ALA A 103 -10.99 -2.31 3.49
N TYR A 104 -9.93 -2.45 2.67
CA TYR A 104 -8.84 -3.41 2.86
C TYR A 104 -7.54 -2.66 3.13
N PRO A 105 -7.20 -2.35 4.39
CA PRO A 105 -6.12 -1.43 4.74
C PRO A 105 -4.71 -2.04 4.71
N LEU A 106 -4.56 -3.34 4.46
CA LEU A 106 -3.25 -3.97 4.33
C LEU A 106 -2.67 -3.70 2.94
N VAL A 107 -2.33 -2.44 2.69
CA VAL A 107 -1.76 -1.96 1.44
C VAL A 107 -0.37 -1.38 1.69
N LEU A 108 0.47 -1.43 0.66
CA LEU A 108 1.76 -0.76 0.58
C LEU A 108 1.74 0.20 -0.60
N THR A 109 2.01 1.46 -0.33
CA THR A 109 2.16 2.49 -1.36
C THR A 109 3.63 2.69 -1.70
N THR A 110 3.97 2.75 -2.97
CA THR A 110 5.28 3.20 -3.45
C THR A 110 5.29 4.72 -3.51
N TYR A 111 6.35 5.33 -3.03
CA TYR A 111 6.51 6.79 -3.02
C TYR A 111 7.50 7.23 -4.09
N GLU A 112 7.11 8.21 -4.87
CA GLU A 112 8.01 8.99 -5.70
C GLU A 112 8.42 10.25 -4.93
N ILE A 113 9.73 10.43 -4.76
CA ILE A 113 10.28 11.55 -3.98
C ILE A 113 10.96 12.53 -4.94
N VAL A 114 10.37 13.71 -5.07
CA VAL A 114 10.86 14.77 -5.93
C VAL A 114 10.92 16.10 -5.17
N CYS A 115 11.71 17.05 -5.64
CA CYS A 115 11.66 18.41 -5.10
C CYS A 115 10.37 19.11 -5.54
N SER A 116 9.72 19.82 -4.64
CA SER A 116 8.51 20.60 -4.95
C SER A 116 8.79 21.89 -5.71
N ALA A 117 10.04 22.38 -5.64
CA ALA A 117 10.50 23.60 -6.31
C ALA A 117 12.03 23.61 -6.46
N GLY A 118 12.52 24.54 -7.28
CA GLY A 118 13.97 24.78 -7.44
C GLY A 118 14.59 24.05 -8.66
N TYR A 119 13.78 23.45 -9.49
CA TYR A 119 14.19 22.95 -10.79
C TYR A 119 14.31 24.10 -11.81
N ASP A 120 15.18 23.95 -12.82
CA ASP A 120 15.03 24.69 -14.04
C ASP A 120 13.79 24.22 -14.81
N GLU A 121 13.30 25.04 -15.73
CA GLU A 121 12.06 24.78 -16.48
C GLU A 121 12.09 23.42 -17.21
N ALA A 122 13.21 23.08 -17.84
CA ALA A 122 13.33 21.83 -18.60
C ALA A 122 13.27 20.60 -17.66
N THR A 123 13.96 20.67 -16.54
CA THR A 123 13.94 19.61 -15.53
C THR A 123 12.56 19.49 -14.88
N SER A 124 11.91 20.60 -14.53
CA SER A 124 10.55 20.60 -13.98
C SER A 124 9.57 19.92 -14.92
N ASN A 125 9.62 20.25 -16.21
CA ASN A 125 8.77 19.63 -17.22
C ASN A 125 9.03 18.12 -17.35
N MET A 126 10.29 17.68 -17.41
CA MET A 126 10.62 16.25 -17.48
C MET A 126 10.12 15.47 -16.25
N VAL A 127 10.24 16.02 -15.05
CA VAL A 127 9.74 15.39 -13.82
C VAL A 127 8.22 15.26 -13.87
N LYS A 128 7.51 16.31 -14.26
CA LYS A 128 6.04 16.28 -14.42
C LYS A 128 5.60 15.29 -15.46
N ASP A 129 6.25 15.28 -16.63
CA ASP A 129 5.93 14.35 -17.71
C ASP A 129 6.11 12.91 -17.29
N PHE A 130 7.24 12.58 -16.64
CA PHE A 130 7.50 11.24 -16.11
C PHE A 130 6.43 10.80 -15.11
N LEU A 131 6.10 11.65 -14.13
CA LEU A 131 5.11 11.32 -13.10
C LEU A 131 3.70 11.21 -13.68
N ASN A 132 3.34 12.05 -14.67
CA ASN A 132 2.06 11.92 -15.36
C ASN A 132 1.98 10.63 -16.18
N VAL A 133 3.03 10.26 -16.90
CA VAL A 133 3.09 8.97 -17.61
C VAL A 133 2.95 7.81 -16.63
N ALA A 134 3.66 7.82 -15.50
CA ALA A 134 3.54 6.80 -14.46
C ALA A 134 2.12 6.70 -13.90
N LEU A 135 1.44 7.84 -13.72
CA LEU A 135 0.04 7.86 -13.27
C LEU A 135 -0.94 7.41 -14.36
N ASP A 136 -0.71 7.76 -15.62
CA ASP A 136 -1.54 7.34 -16.75
C ASP A 136 -1.36 5.86 -17.12
N SER A 137 -0.23 5.25 -16.73
CA SER A 137 0.07 3.83 -16.91
C SER A 137 -0.51 2.93 -15.79
N GLN A 138 -1.46 3.43 -15.02
CA GLN A 138 -2.17 2.64 -14.00
C GLN A 138 -3.32 1.85 -14.65
N ASP A 139 -2.98 0.82 -15.39
CA ASP A 139 -3.88 0.09 -16.30
C ASP A 139 -4.01 -1.41 -15.96
N GLU A 140 -4.64 -2.16 -16.86
CA GLU A 140 -4.85 -3.60 -16.70
C GLU A 140 -3.55 -4.41 -16.79
N GLU A 141 -2.51 -3.92 -17.48
CA GLU A 141 -1.21 -4.60 -17.54
C GLU A 141 -0.53 -4.54 -16.18
N LEU A 142 -0.58 -3.37 -15.52
CA LEU A 142 -0.08 -3.22 -14.15
C LEU A 142 -0.86 -4.12 -13.17
N ALA A 143 -2.17 -4.23 -13.33
CA ALA A 143 -3.00 -5.12 -12.51
C ALA A 143 -2.65 -6.59 -12.73
N ALA A 144 -2.32 -7.01 -13.94
CA ALA A 144 -1.90 -8.38 -14.25
C ALA A 144 -0.59 -8.77 -13.56
N GLU A 145 0.29 -7.80 -13.27
CA GLU A 145 1.52 -8.01 -12.49
C GLU A 145 1.26 -8.06 -10.97
N GLY A 146 0.00 -7.98 -10.53
CA GLY A 146 -0.41 -8.09 -9.12
C GLY A 146 -0.38 -6.79 -8.34
N PHE A 147 -0.25 -5.66 -9.01
CA PHE A 147 -0.42 -4.35 -8.41
C PHE A 147 -1.87 -3.88 -8.51
N ILE A 148 -2.28 -2.99 -7.65
CA ILE A 148 -3.61 -2.37 -7.72
C ILE A 148 -3.44 -0.96 -8.28
N PRO A 149 -3.98 -0.68 -9.47
CA PRO A 149 -3.89 0.62 -10.09
C PRO A 149 -4.53 1.71 -9.24
N VAL A 150 -3.85 2.83 -9.12
CA VAL A 150 -4.39 4.01 -8.42
C VAL A 150 -5.42 4.69 -9.32
N LYS A 151 -6.64 4.84 -8.80
CA LYS A 151 -7.79 5.42 -9.51
C LYS A 151 -8.55 6.41 -8.62
N GLY A 152 -9.64 6.97 -9.13
CA GLY A 152 -10.58 7.79 -8.36
C GLY A 152 -9.95 9.03 -7.74
N ALA A 153 -10.45 9.43 -6.58
CA ALA A 153 -10.04 10.65 -5.89
C ALA A 153 -8.56 10.68 -5.51
N HIS A 154 -7.97 9.51 -5.25
CA HIS A 154 -6.53 9.45 -4.95
C HIS A 154 -5.66 9.75 -6.17
N ALA A 155 -6.02 9.28 -7.37
CA ALA A 155 -5.34 9.62 -8.62
C ALA A 155 -5.44 11.11 -8.93
N GLU A 156 -6.60 11.74 -8.71
CA GLU A 156 -6.78 13.20 -8.88
C GLU A 156 -5.88 13.98 -7.93
N ARG A 157 -5.80 13.57 -6.66
CA ARG A 157 -4.90 14.18 -5.66
C ARG A 157 -3.43 14.10 -6.05
N LEU A 158 -2.99 12.96 -6.61
CA LEU A 158 -1.64 12.80 -7.14
C LEU A 158 -1.39 13.74 -8.33
N ARG A 159 -2.33 13.86 -9.25
CA ARG A 159 -2.23 14.77 -10.39
C ARG A 159 -2.13 16.24 -9.97
N GLU A 160 -2.90 16.64 -8.97
CA GLU A 160 -2.78 17.98 -8.38
C GLU A 160 -1.38 18.23 -7.80
N ALA A 161 -0.83 17.24 -7.09
CA ALA A 161 0.52 17.33 -6.52
C ALA A 161 1.60 17.43 -7.60
N ILE A 162 1.49 16.66 -8.69
CA ILE A 162 2.40 16.72 -9.84
C ILE A 162 2.34 18.12 -10.48
N ASN A 163 1.16 18.66 -10.70
CA ASN A 163 0.98 19.98 -11.31
C ASN A 163 1.54 21.12 -10.44
N ALA A 164 1.59 20.94 -9.13
CA ALA A 164 2.11 21.92 -8.18
C ALA A 164 3.63 22.01 -8.12
N ILE A 165 4.37 21.09 -8.74
CA ILE A 165 5.85 21.14 -8.82
C ILE A 165 6.28 22.39 -9.59
N GLN A 166 7.30 23.13 -9.09
CA GLN A 166 7.82 24.37 -9.67
C GLN A 166 9.29 24.25 -10.06
#